data_a34be496481401c8366dbf35db1dcbea
#
_entry.id   a34be496481401c8366dbf35db1dcbea
#
_cell.length_a   1.000
_cell.length_b   1.000
_cell.length_c   1.000
_cell.angle_alpha   90.00
_cell.angle_beta   90.00
_cell.angle_gamma   90.00
#
_symmetry.space_group_name_H-M   'P 1'
#
loop_
_entity.id
_entity.type
_entity.pdbx_description
1 polymer ?
#
loop_
_entity_poly.entity_id
_entity_poly.type
_entity_poly.pdbx_seq_one_letter_code
_entity_poly.pdbx_strand_id
1 'polypeptide(L)'
;MSNRSPEQQLREEGFRHIYVWQDGPHASYPDHTHPVDTAHIILEGEMTLTCGGTTTTYAAGERPPDVPAGAVHSARMGPRGCRYLIGEK
;
A
#
# COMPACT_ATOMS: atom_id res chain seq x y z
N MET A 1 -4.79 -2.16 25.98
CA MET A 1 -5.02 -2.53 24.59
C MET A 1 -5.08 -1.29 23.72
N SER A 2 -4.36 -1.29 22.62
CA SER A 2 -4.34 -0.12 21.77
C SER A 2 -5.50 -0.16 20.76
N ASN A 3 -6.26 0.96 20.69
CA ASN A 3 -7.33 1.13 19.71
C ASN A 3 -6.90 2.09 18.61
N ARG A 4 -5.61 2.10 18.29
CA ARG A 4 -5.11 2.98 17.26
C ARG A 4 -5.67 2.60 15.90
N SER A 5 -6.13 3.59 15.15
CA SER A 5 -6.51 3.40 13.77
C SER A 5 -5.26 3.15 12.92
N PRO A 6 -5.41 2.54 11.73
CA PRO A 6 -4.28 2.40 10.82
C PRO A 6 -3.60 3.74 10.52
N GLU A 7 -4.37 4.82 10.40
CA GLU A 7 -3.81 6.14 10.17
C GLU A 7 -2.95 6.61 11.34
N GLN A 8 -3.44 6.43 12.57
CA GLN A 8 -2.67 6.80 13.77
C GLN A 8 -1.39 6.00 13.86
N GLN A 9 -1.45 4.71 13.53
CA GLN A 9 -0.28 3.84 13.53
C GLN A 9 0.78 4.37 12.57
N LEU A 10 0.38 4.75 11.35
CA LEU A 10 1.31 5.29 10.38
C LEU A 10 1.92 6.62 10.84
N ARG A 11 1.12 7.49 11.46
CA ARG A 11 1.63 8.75 11.99
C ARG A 11 2.70 8.52 13.05
N GLU A 12 2.47 7.56 13.94
CA GLU A 12 3.43 7.23 15.00
C GLU A 12 4.71 6.65 14.43
N GLU A 13 4.65 6.01 13.27
CA GLU A 13 5.83 5.47 12.59
C GLU A 13 6.58 6.51 11.77
N GLY A 14 6.09 7.75 11.73
CA GLY A 14 6.77 8.84 11.04
C GLY A 14 6.26 9.17 9.65
N PHE A 15 5.17 8.54 9.22
CA PHE A 15 4.56 8.88 7.94
C PHE A 15 3.79 10.19 8.11
N ARG A 16 4.05 11.17 7.24
CA ARG A 16 3.48 12.51 7.34
C ARG A 16 2.32 12.73 6.40
N HIS A 17 2.41 12.18 5.19
CA HIS A 17 1.38 12.33 4.17
C HIS A 17 0.59 11.03 4.14
N ILE A 18 -0.64 11.07 4.65
CA ILE A 18 -1.47 9.87 4.79
C ILE A 18 -2.83 10.13 4.16
N TYR A 19 -3.24 9.25 3.24
CA TYR A 19 -4.50 9.42 2.53
C TYR A 19 -5.04 8.07 2.06
N VAL A 20 -6.35 8.04 1.78
CA VAL A 20 -7.01 6.85 1.23
C VAL A 20 -7.07 7.00 -0.28
N TRP A 21 -6.76 5.91 -0.98
CA TRP A 21 -6.87 5.83 -2.42
C TRP A 21 -7.74 4.65 -2.82
N GLN A 22 -8.43 4.77 -3.94
CA GLN A 22 -9.25 3.68 -4.45
C GLN A 22 -8.99 3.50 -5.93
N ASP A 23 -8.70 2.26 -6.32
CA ASP A 23 -8.51 1.87 -7.70
C ASP A 23 -9.63 0.94 -8.13
N GLY A 24 -10.02 1.03 -9.39
CA GLY A 24 -11.04 0.16 -9.97
C GLY A 24 -10.55 -1.25 -10.22
N PRO A 25 -11.47 -2.15 -10.65
CA PRO A 25 -11.13 -3.54 -10.94
C PRO A 25 -9.98 -3.65 -11.93
N HIS A 26 -9.03 -4.51 -11.61
CA HIS A 26 -7.90 -4.83 -12.47
C HIS A 26 -6.99 -3.65 -12.82
N ALA A 27 -7.12 -2.52 -12.12
CA ALA A 27 -6.21 -1.39 -12.31
C ALA A 27 -4.77 -1.86 -12.07
N SER A 28 -3.85 -1.38 -12.89
CA SER A 28 -2.46 -1.80 -12.77
C SER A 28 -1.51 -0.61 -12.89
N TYR A 29 -0.40 -0.73 -12.19
CA TYR A 29 0.67 0.25 -12.20
C TYR A 29 1.95 -0.48 -12.64
N PRO A 30 2.59 -0.06 -13.74
CA PRO A 30 3.85 -0.66 -14.17
C PRO A 30 4.97 -0.34 -13.19
N ASP A 31 6.13 -0.93 -13.42
CA ASP A 31 7.29 -0.66 -12.58
C ASP A 31 7.53 0.84 -12.44
N HIS A 32 7.65 1.29 -11.19
CA HIS A 32 7.89 2.70 -10.86
C HIS A 32 8.59 2.79 -9.51
N THR A 33 9.02 3.99 -9.18
CA THR A 33 9.67 4.28 -7.90
C THR A 33 8.99 5.47 -7.23
N HIS A 34 9.16 5.57 -5.92
CA HIS A 34 8.74 6.75 -5.15
C HIS A 34 9.96 7.41 -4.52
N PRO A 35 9.95 8.73 -4.34
CA PRO A 35 11.11 9.43 -3.75
C PRO A 35 11.20 9.26 -2.23
N VAL A 36 10.17 8.71 -1.58
CA VAL A 36 10.11 8.53 -0.13
C VAL A 36 9.62 7.13 0.20
N ASP A 37 9.87 6.70 1.44
CA ASP A 37 9.34 5.43 1.91
C ASP A 37 7.81 5.48 1.92
N THR A 38 7.18 4.44 1.42
CA THR A 38 5.72 4.39 1.26
C THR A 38 5.15 3.15 1.92
N ALA A 39 4.10 3.33 2.72
CA ALA A 39 3.37 2.24 3.35
C ALA A 39 1.99 2.10 2.74
N HIS A 40 1.47 0.88 2.72
CA HIS A 40 0.12 0.57 2.26
C HIS A 40 -0.59 -0.29 3.28
N ILE A 41 -1.86 -0.01 3.55
CA ILE A 41 -2.72 -0.87 4.36
C ILE A 41 -3.99 -1.10 3.56
N ILE A 42 -4.31 -2.37 3.30
CA ILE A 42 -5.45 -2.71 2.47
C ILE A 42 -6.73 -2.58 3.29
N LEU A 43 -7.69 -1.78 2.81
CA LEU A 43 -8.96 -1.56 3.49
C LEU A 43 -10.08 -2.40 2.89
N GLU A 44 -10.13 -2.51 1.56
CA GLU A 44 -11.10 -3.33 0.84
C GLU A 44 -10.48 -3.86 -0.44
N GLY A 45 -10.93 -5.04 -0.88
CA GLY A 45 -10.43 -5.65 -2.11
C GLY A 45 -9.08 -6.30 -1.90
N GLU A 46 -8.27 -6.32 -2.96
CA GLU A 46 -6.95 -6.93 -2.87
C GLU A 46 -5.97 -6.26 -3.83
N MET A 47 -4.70 -6.32 -3.44
CA MET A 47 -3.61 -5.75 -4.21
C MET A 47 -2.51 -6.80 -4.37
N THR A 48 -2.05 -7.00 -5.59
CA THR A 48 -0.89 -7.83 -5.87
C THR A 48 0.30 -6.90 -6.09
N LEU A 49 1.30 -7.01 -5.24
CA LEU A 49 2.47 -6.15 -5.26
C LEU A 49 3.70 -6.97 -5.66
N THR A 50 4.48 -6.45 -6.59
CA THR A 50 5.75 -7.04 -7.00
C THR A 50 6.86 -6.07 -6.65
N CYS A 51 7.78 -6.52 -5.80
CA CYS A 51 8.91 -5.71 -5.37
C CYS A 51 10.10 -6.64 -5.08
N GLY A 52 11.28 -6.30 -5.57
CA GLY A 52 12.47 -7.09 -5.34
C GLY A 52 12.38 -8.51 -5.87
N GLY A 53 11.63 -8.73 -6.96
CA GLY A 53 11.45 -10.06 -7.54
C GLY A 53 10.42 -10.93 -6.83
N THR A 54 9.78 -10.43 -5.79
CA THR A 54 8.75 -11.16 -5.04
C THR A 54 7.37 -10.59 -5.37
N THR A 55 6.44 -11.47 -5.72
CA THR A 55 5.05 -11.10 -6.02
C THR A 55 4.14 -11.72 -4.97
N THR A 56 3.34 -10.88 -4.31
CA THR A 56 2.42 -11.34 -3.25
C THR A 56 1.10 -10.58 -3.35
N THR A 57 0.00 -11.28 -3.11
CA THR A 57 -1.34 -10.69 -3.07
C THR A 57 -1.75 -10.45 -1.63
N TYR A 58 -2.22 -9.25 -1.35
CA TYR A 58 -2.66 -8.82 -0.01
C TYR A 58 -4.14 -8.50 -0.03
N ALA A 59 -4.84 -8.92 1.00
CA ALA A 59 -6.29 -8.73 1.15
C ALA A 59 -6.60 -7.69 2.23
N ALA A 60 -7.88 -7.37 2.37
CA ALA A 60 -8.35 -6.40 3.37
C ALA A 60 -7.84 -6.76 4.76
N GLY A 61 -7.36 -5.76 5.48
CA GLY A 61 -6.79 -5.91 6.81
C GLY A 61 -5.29 -6.16 6.81
N GLU A 62 -4.70 -6.50 5.68
CA GLU A 62 -3.27 -6.78 5.60
C GLU A 62 -2.47 -5.53 5.24
N ARG A 63 -1.24 -5.50 5.71
CA ARG A 63 -0.28 -4.45 5.39
C ARG A 63 0.90 -5.06 4.62
N PRO A 64 1.04 -4.77 3.32
CA PRO A 64 2.23 -5.15 2.59
C PRO A 64 3.49 -4.56 3.24
N PRO A 65 4.65 -5.17 3.06
CA PRO A 65 5.90 -4.54 3.51
C PRO A 65 6.04 -3.14 2.91
N ASP A 66 6.57 -2.22 3.71
CA ASP A 66 6.79 -0.85 3.24
C ASP A 66 7.75 -0.86 2.04
N VAL A 67 7.48 0.01 1.08
CA VAL A 67 8.32 0.14 -0.11
C VAL A 67 9.35 1.24 0.16
N PRO A 68 10.65 0.89 0.21
CA PRO A 68 11.68 1.90 0.46
C PRO A 68 11.77 2.92 -0.68
N ALA A 69 12.22 4.12 -0.34
CA ALA A 69 12.49 5.15 -1.34
C ALA A 69 13.41 4.59 -2.43
N GLY A 70 13.05 4.82 -3.69
CA GLY A 70 13.84 4.39 -4.84
C GLY A 70 13.67 2.92 -5.24
N ALA A 71 12.95 2.12 -4.47
CA ALA A 71 12.74 0.72 -4.84
C ALA A 71 11.76 0.62 -6.01
N VAL A 72 12.14 -0.18 -7.01
CA VAL A 72 11.28 -0.43 -8.17
C VAL A 72 10.20 -1.43 -7.78
N HIS A 73 8.96 -1.09 -8.05
CA HIS A 73 7.82 -1.97 -7.73
C HIS A 73 6.68 -1.75 -8.72
N SER A 74 5.80 -2.75 -8.79
CA SER A 74 4.58 -2.70 -9.61
C SER A 74 3.41 -3.24 -8.80
N ALA A 75 2.19 -2.90 -9.22
CA ALA A 75 1.01 -3.32 -8.50
C ALA A 75 -0.15 -3.60 -9.46
N ARG A 76 -1.02 -4.52 -9.07
CA ARG A 76 -2.25 -4.81 -9.78
C ARG A 76 -3.36 -5.02 -8.78
N MET A 77 -4.53 -4.43 -9.04
CA MET A 77 -5.70 -4.57 -8.19
C MET A 77 -6.50 -5.81 -8.59
N GLY A 78 -7.21 -6.39 -7.64
CA GLY A 78 -8.03 -7.56 -7.88
C GLY A 78 -9.32 -7.25 -8.65
N PRO A 79 -10.19 -8.28 -8.83
CA PRO A 79 -11.39 -8.14 -9.67
C PRO A 79 -12.45 -7.18 -9.11
N ARG A 80 -12.32 -6.79 -7.84
CA ARG A 80 -13.22 -5.81 -7.20
C ARG A 80 -12.54 -4.47 -7.01
N GLY A 81 -11.33 -4.29 -7.54
CA GLY A 81 -10.52 -3.12 -7.24
C GLY A 81 -9.88 -3.23 -5.86
N CYS A 82 -9.44 -2.09 -5.34
CA CYS A 82 -8.80 -2.06 -4.03
C CYS A 82 -8.91 -0.66 -3.46
N ARG A 83 -9.30 -0.57 -2.18
CA ARG A 83 -9.23 0.67 -1.43
C ARG A 83 -8.17 0.49 -0.36
N TYR A 84 -7.27 1.44 -0.25
CA TYR A 84 -6.14 1.29 0.65
C TYR A 84 -5.67 2.62 1.19
N LEU A 85 -5.07 2.55 2.38
CA LEU A 85 -4.46 3.69 3.03
C LEU A 85 -3.01 3.76 2.57
N ILE A 86 -2.56 4.95 2.19
CA ILE A 86 -1.18 5.20 1.78
C ILE A 86 -0.54 6.12 2.81
N GLY A 87 0.69 5.79 3.21
CA GLY A 87 1.52 6.66 4.01
C GLY A 87 2.81 6.96 3.28
N GLU A 88 3.21 8.23 3.28
CA GLU A 88 4.47 8.68 2.67
C GLU A 88 5.28 9.45 3.71
N LYS A 89 6.58 9.17 3.76
CA LYS A 89 7.46 9.86 4.71
C LYS A 89 8.00 11.20 4.19
#